data_4520c45d67c564ef70cea6dc3dbc3989
#
_entry.id   4520c45d67c564ef70cea6dc3dbc3989
#
_cell.length_a   1.000
_cell.length_b   1.000
_cell.length_c   1.000
_cell.angle_alpha   90.00
_cell.angle_beta   90.00
_cell.angle_gamma   90.00
#
_symmetry.space_group_name_H-M   'P 1'
#
loop_
_entity.id
_entity.type
_entity.pdbx_description
1 polymer ?
#
loop_
_entity_poly.entity_id
_entity_poly.type
_entity_poly.pdbx_seq_one_letter_code
_entity_poly.pdbx_strand_id
1 'polypeptide(L)'
;MLLQFSTSNFRSIKDEVTLSMVANSEVKEHEDWLCRAGSENLLSVAAIYGANAAGKSNILNAMAVAIKLIRYSDLRGINNTLPEIAPFLFDEEMHTQPTRFDFIFVYKGKKYQYGFAADRRMIIEEYLYVYEASKPTKIFERQDMNQYSFPADKEKRFNEYAEKNTPNKLFLATATSWNCAETKEPYMWFAEAIDVYDFEQIRSEGLGIIEEADQGLKEFLLKTLKDSDFNITGYTFEVMPVIVEDLKQSGMPDAIAELLRRQATEGEGKRYKIAARHVIKTKAGSRHFELPLQEESSGTEQIFFGIALIKRAMESEKTIIIDELSAGLHPLLLQAIIKMFYDKELNKTNAQLIFSTHDISFLSLELFRKDQIYFMEKDNSVGTSTLYSLDDFSPSPVRKDNVRDSYLQGRYGAIPIISLGETIW
;
A
#
# COMPACT_ATOMS: atom_id res chain seq x y z
N MET A 1 8.42 -8.75 -4.91
CA MET A 1 8.90 -8.01 -3.72
C MET A 1 9.38 -6.63 -4.12
N LEU A 2 9.01 -5.58 -3.38
CA LEU A 2 9.54 -4.21 -3.55
C LEU A 2 10.93 -4.11 -2.91
N LEU A 3 11.87 -3.46 -3.62
CA LEU A 3 13.19 -3.10 -3.09
C LEU A 3 13.24 -1.61 -2.74
N GLN A 4 12.70 -0.77 -3.62
CA GLN A 4 12.74 0.67 -3.42
C GLN A 4 11.60 1.35 -4.18
N PHE A 5 11.09 2.42 -3.60
CA PHE A 5 10.21 3.37 -4.26
C PHE A 5 10.73 4.78 -4.05
N SER A 6 10.83 5.56 -5.13
CA SER A 6 11.17 6.99 -5.06
C SER A 6 10.13 7.83 -5.78
N THR A 7 9.91 9.04 -5.29
CA THR A 7 9.00 10.01 -5.92
C THR A 7 9.47 11.43 -5.66
N SER A 8 9.17 12.33 -6.58
CA SER A 8 9.39 13.77 -6.43
C SER A 8 8.28 14.57 -7.09
N ASN A 9 8.14 15.81 -6.69
CA ASN A 9 7.12 16.74 -7.17
C ASN A 9 5.69 16.16 -7.06
N PHE A 10 5.33 15.66 -5.87
CA PHE A 10 4.01 15.12 -5.62
C PHE A 10 3.42 15.65 -4.31
N ARG A 11 2.31 16.40 -4.38
CA ARG A 11 1.61 17.03 -3.23
C ARG A 11 2.55 17.82 -2.32
N SER A 12 2.84 17.34 -1.10
CA SER A 12 3.80 17.99 -0.18
C SER A 12 5.26 17.58 -0.39
N ILE A 13 5.52 16.62 -1.26
CA ILE A 13 6.85 16.14 -1.61
C ILE A 13 7.37 16.96 -2.78
N LYS A 14 8.32 17.87 -2.52
CA LYS A 14 8.98 18.68 -3.53
C LYS A 14 10.17 17.94 -4.14
N ASP A 15 11.16 17.68 -3.30
CA ASP A 15 12.38 16.98 -3.67
C ASP A 15 12.18 15.47 -3.62
N GLU A 16 13.11 14.72 -4.21
CA GLU A 16 13.02 13.27 -4.21
C GLU A 16 13.07 12.69 -2.79
N VAL A 17 12.13 11.83 -2.49
CA VAL A 17 12.13 10.99 -1.30
C VAL A 17 12.16 9.52 -1.70
N THR A 18 12.86 8.70 -0.91
CA THR A 18 13.07 7.29 -1.19
C THR A 18 12.68 6.44 0.02
N LEU A 19 11.79 5.48 -0.19
CA LEU A 19 11.51 4.39 0.75
C LEU A 19 12.23 3.14 0.27
N SER A 20 13.16 2.62 1.07
CA SER A 20 13.92 1.40 0.77
C SER A 20 13.41 0.22 1.60
N MET A 21 13.22 -0.92 0.96
CA MET A 21 13.00 -2.20 1.61
C MET A 21 14.27 -3.06 1.59
N VAL A 22 15.41 -2.54 1.13
CA VAL A 22 16.70 -3.21 1.18
C VAL A 22 17.27 -3.05 2.58
N ALA A 23 17.57 -4.17 3.23
CA ALA A 23 18.13 -4.17 4.58
C ALA A 23 19.55 -3.63 4.59
N ASN A 24 19.86 -2.76 5.57
CA ASN A 24 21.23 -2.31 5.79
C ASN A 24 22.08 -3.47 6.36
N SER A 25 23.14 -3.82 5.66
CA SER A 25 24.06 -4.92 6.06
C SER A 25 24.83 -4.65 7.35
N GLU A 26 24.90 -3.40 7.80
CA GLU A 26 25.54 -3.03 9.07
C GLU A 26 24.63 -3.25 10.28
N VAL A 27 23.30 -3.35 10.07
CA VAL A 27 22.33 -3.64 11.13
C VAL A 27 22.26 -5.13 11.37
N LYS A 28 22.81 -5.59 12.52
CA LYS A 28 22.92 -7.02 12.86
C LYS A 28 21.77 -7.54 13.71
N GLU A 29 20.97 -6.65 14.28
CA GLU A 29 19.78 -7.01 15.05
C GLU A 29 18.72 -7.60 14.13
N HIS A 30 18.06 -8.68 14.58
CA HIS A 30 16.92 -9.30 13.91
C HIS A 30 17.17 -9.71 12.43
N GLU A 31 18.35 -10.26 12.13
CA GLU A 31 18.66 -10.79 10.78
C GLU A 31 17.73 -11.93 10.36
N ASP A 32 17.14 -12.65 11.31
CA ASP A 32 16.16 -13.71 11.10
C ASP A 32 14.81 -13.21 10.55
N TRP A 33 14.52 -11.90 10.71
CA TRP A 33 13.30 -11.28 10.15
C TRP A 33 13.43 -10.90 8.68
N LEU A 34 14.62 -10.97 8.13
CA LEU A 34 14.88 -10.59 6.76
C LEU A 34 14.33 -11.63 5.77
N CYS A 35 13.88 -11.13 4.62
CA CYS A 35 13.53 -11.92 3.45
C CYS A 35 14.70 -11.93 2.46
N ARG A 36 14.73 -12.87 1.53
CA ARG A 36 15.73 -12.90 0.46
C ARG A 36 15.08 -12.81 -0.92
N ALA A 37 15.63 -11.93 -1.76
CA ALA A 37 15.30 -11.85 -3.17
C ALA A 37 16.61 -11.84 -3.98
N GLY A 38 16.99 -12.97 -4.54
CA GLY A 38 18.29 -13.14 -5.18
C GLY A 38 19.44 -12.96 -4.18
N SER A 39 20.31 -11.99 -4.44
CA SER A 39 21.44 -11.62 -3.55
C SER A 39 21.08 -10.60 -2.47
N GLU A 40 19.89 -10.00 -2.56
CA GLU A 40 19.48 -8.91 -1.66
C GLU A 40 18.79 -9.46 -0.40
N ASN A 41 19.13 -8.91 0.75
CA ASN A 41 18.35 -9.07 1.98
C ASN A 41 17.32 -7.94 2.05
N LEU A 42 16.07 -8.29 2.22
CA LEU A 42 14.95 -7.33 2.21
C LEU A 42 14.23 -7.30 3.56
N LEU A 43 13.69 -6.14 3.86
CA LEU A 43 12.80 -5.92 4.99
C LEU A 43 11.42 -6.50 4.66
N SER A 44 10.82 -7.24 5.57
CA SER A 44 9.44 -7.70 5.46
C SER A 44 8.43 -6.67 5.95
N VAL A 45 8.87 -5.67 6.72
CA VAL A 45 8.02 -4.60 7.26
C VAL A 45 8.75 -3.26 7.17
N ALA A 46 8.04 -2.18 6.84
CA ALA A 46 8.47 -0.80 7.03
C ALA A 46 7.34 0.04 7.64
N ALA A 47 7.66 0.82 8.67
CA ALA A 47 6.73 1.67 9.40
C ALA A 47 7.09 3.15 9.22
N ILE A 48 6.12 3.98 8.79
CA ILE A 48 6.31 5.42 8.56
C ILE A 48 5.62 6.19 9.68
N TYR A 49 6.41 6.82 10.52
CA TYR A 49 5.98 7.68 11.63
C TYR A 49 6.03 9.16 11.24
N GLY A 50 5.39 10.00 12.02
CA GLY A 50 5.44 11.45 11.87
C GLY A 50 4.17 12.14 12.36
N ALA A 51 4.23 13.44 12.53
CA ALA A 51 3.11 14.27 12.96
C ALA A 51 1.92 14.19 12.00
N ASN A 52 0.73 14.63 12.47
CA ASN A 52 -0.41 14.82 11.56
C ASN A 52 -0.05 15.86 10.49
N ALA A 53 -0.49 15.62 9.26
CA ALA A 53 -0.18 16.44 8.08
C ALA A 53 1.32 16.50 7.68
N ALA A 54 2.19 15.66 8.24
CA ALA A 54 3.61 15.59 7.86
C ALA A 54 3.84 15.08 6.43
N GLY A 55 2.85 14.41 5.83
CA GLY A 55 2.96 13.87 4.46
C GLY A 55 3.05 12.34 4.39
N LYS A 56 2.84 11.60 5.48
CA LYS A 56 2.83 10.12 5.51
C LYS A 56 1.91 9.53 4.44
N SER A 57 0.66 9.98 4.41
CA SER A 57 -0.30 9.56 3.38
C SER A 57 0.10 10.00 1.98
N ASN A 58 0.91 11.05 1.81
CA ASN A 58 1.29 11.52 0.48
C ASN A 58 2.27 10.59 -0.22
N ILE A 59 3.24 9.99 0.49
CA ILE A 59 4.13 9.00 -0.12
C ILE A 59 3.37 7.71 -0.47
N LEU A 60 2.45 7.26 0.39
CA LEU A 60 1.61 6.08 0.11
C LEU A 60 0.64 6.37 -1.06
N ASN A 61 0.06 7.57 -1.11
CA ASN A 61 -0.75 8.02 -2.24
C ASN A 61 0.06 8.14 -3.55
N ALA A 62 1.33 8.53 -3.49
CA ALA A 62 2.20 8.53 -4.67
C ALA A 62 2.35 7.12 -5.25
N MET A 63 2.56 6.10 -4.39
CA MET A 63 2.57 4.70 -4.81
C MET A 63 1.22 4.29 -5.42
N ALA A 64 0.11 4.60 -4.75
CA ALA A 64 -1.24 4.27 -5.22
C ALA A 64 -1.54 4.88 -6.59
N VAL A 65 -1.20 6.16 -6.77
CA VAL A 65 -1.37 6.88 -8.05
C VAL A 65 -0.54 6.24 -9.14
N ALA A 66 0.75 5.97 -8.89
CA ALA A 66 1.63 5.34 -9.87
C ALA A 66 1.12 3.96 -10.29
N ILE A 67 0.75 3.10 -9.32
CA ILE A 67 0.20 1.76 -9.58
C ILE A 67 -1.09 1.85 -10.40
N LYS A 68 -1.99 2.77 -10.03
CA LYS A 68 -3.25 3.01 -10.76
C LYS A 68 -3.00 3.47 -12.19
N LEU A 69 -2.05 4.41 -12.39
CA LEU A 69 -1.67 4.89 -13.72
C LEU A 69 -1.15 3.74 -14.58
N ILE A 70 -0.35 2.83 -14.04
CA ILE A 70 0.20 1.67 -14.75
C ILE A 70 -0.93 0.69 -15.12
N ARG A 71 -1.74 0.28 -14.15
CA ARG A 71 -2.78 -0.74 -14.34
C ARG A 71 -3.85 -0.34 -15.35
N TYR A 72 -4.28 0.91 -15.31
CA TYR A 72 -5.39 1.42 -16.12
C TYR A 72 -4.94 2.27 -17.29
N SER A 73 -3.63 2.30 -17.59
CA SER A 73 -3.05 3.13 -18.64
C SER A 73 -3.68 2.85 -20.01
N ASP A 74 -3.80 1.57 -20.38
CA ASP A 74 -4.27 1.18 -21.71
C ASP A 74 -5.78 1.44 -21.91
N LEU A 75 -6.54 1.56 -20.83
CA LEU A 75 -7.98 1.92 -20.88
C LEU A 75 -8.23 3.42 -21.11
N ARG A 76 -7.19 4.25 -21.10
CA ARG A 76 -7.35 5.71 -21.28
C ARG A 76 -7.62 6.07 -22.72
N GLY A 77 -8.63 6.93 -22.94
CA GLY A 77 -8.86 7.55 -24.23
C GLY A 77 -7.76 8.56 -24.57
N ILE A 78 -7.53 8.79 -25.86
CA ILE A 78 -6.44 9.63 -26.39
C ILE A 78 -6.45 11.09 -25.85
N ASN A 79 -7.59 11.61 -25.49
CA ASN A 79 -7.76 12.97 -24.97
C ASN A 79 -7.92 13.04 -23.45
N ASN A 80 -7.81 11.91 -22.75
CA ASN A 80 -7.96 11.90 -21.29
C ASN A 80 -6.73 12.52 -20.64
N THR A 81 -6.97 13.37 -19.66
CA THR A 81 -5.92 13.92 -18.80
C THR A 81 -5.55 12.92 -17.70
N LEU A 82 -4.50 13.25 -16.94
CA LEU A 82 -4.00 12.52 -15.78
C LEU A 82 -4.27 13.33 -14.49
N PRO A 83 -5.56 13.43 -14.07
CA PRO A 83 -5.94 14.29 -12.94
C PRO A 83 -5.36 13.83 -11.60
N GLU A 84 -4.91 12.56 -11.52
CA GLU A 84 -4.25 11.98 -10.37
C GLU A 84 -2.88 12.61 -10.09
N ILE A 85 -2.22 13.16 -11.13
CA ILE A 85 -0.94 13.87 -11.00
C ILE A 85 -1.18 15.21 -10.29
N ALA A 86 -0.61 15.33 -9.10
CA ALA A 86 -0.76 16.49 -8.22
C ALA A 86 0.62 17.03 -7.84
N PRO A 87 1.22 17.95 -8.61
CA PRO A 87 2.54 18.51 -8.31
C PRO A 87 2.54 19.29 -7.01
N PHE A 88 3.73 19.57 -6.48
CA PHE A 88 3.94 20.45 -5.33
C PHE A 88 3.47 21.87 -5.65
N LEU A 89 2.63 22.46 -4.79
CA LEU A 89 1.93 23.71 -5.10
C LEU A 89 2.55 24.97 -4.51
N PHE A 90 3.48 24.86 -3.53
CA PHE A 90 4.04 26.03 -2.86
C PHE A 90 5.29 26.58 -3.54
N ASP A 91 5.62 26.09 -4.76
CA ASP A 91 6.68 26.59 -5.60
C ASP A 91 6.20 26.64 -7.05
N GLU A 92 6.17 27.84 -7.66
CA GLU A 92 5.65 28.05 -9.01
C GLU A 92 6.43 27.27 -10.08
N GLU A 93 7.72 27.08 -9.89
CA GLU A 93 8.55 26.32 -10.83
C GLU A 93 8.11 24.85 -10.88
N MET A 94 7.71 24.30 -9.74
CA MET A 94 7.29 22.90 -9.65
C MET A 94 5.94 22.62 -10.33
N HIS A 95 5.11 23.64 -10.55
CA HIS A 95 3.83 23.45 -11.26
C HIS A 95 3.99 22.98 -12.71
N THR A 96 5.11 23.31 -13.32
CA THR A 96 5.43 22.97 -14.71
C THR A 96 6.37 21.78 -14.82
N GLN A 97 6.96 21.34 -13.72
CA GLN A 97 7.81 20.16 -13.68
C GLN A 97 6.96 18.88 -13.59
N PRO A 98 7.39 17.79 -14.21
CA PRO A 98 6.68 16.52 -14.08
C PRO A 98 6.82 15.93 -12.67
N THR A 99 5.79 15.21 -12.23
CA THR A 99 5.88 14.30 -11.09
C THR A 99 6.62 13.05 -11.53
N ARG A 100 7.57 12.56 -10.70
CA ARG A 100 8.39 11.39 -11.00
C ARG A 100 8.05 10.24 -10.05
N PHE A 101 8.06 9.02 -10.58
CA PHE A 101 7.88 7.77 -9.85
C PHE A 101 8.92 6.76 -10.34
N ASP A 102 9.61 6.11 -9.40
CA ASP A 102 10.59 5.05 -9.68
C ASP A 102 10.37 3.88 -8.75
N PHE A 103 10.38 2.66 -9.30
CA PHE A 103 10.26 1.41 -8.57
C PHE A 103 11.43 0.48 -8.91
N ILE A 104 12.08 -0.06 -7.88
CA ILE A 104 13.00 -1.19 -8.01
C ILE A 104 12.35 -2.37 -7.32
N PHE A 105 12.20 -3.49 -8.02
CA PHE A 105 11.49 -4.65 -7.50
C PHE A 105 12.05 -5.96 -8.07
N VAL A 106 11.77 -7.07 -7.39
CA VAL A 106 12.02 -8.42 -7.88
C VAL A 106 10.70 -9.11 -8.14
N TYR A 107 10.59 -9.71 -9.31
CA TYR A 107 9.44 -10.54 -9.69
C TYR A 107 9.90 -11.76 -10.49
N LYS A 108 9.43 -12.94 -10.09
CA LYS A 108 9.83 -14.23 -10.70
C LYS A 108 11.36 -14.40 -10.81
N GLY A 109 12.07 -13.98 -9.77
CA GLY A 109 13.53 -14.12 -9.68
C GLY A 109 14.35 -13.12 -10.48
N LYS A 110 13.72 -12.14 -11.16
CA LYS A 110 14.41 -11.07 -11.89
C LYS A 110 14.22 -9.73 -11.20
N LYS A 111 15.29 -8.95 -11.11
CA LYS A 111 15.26 -7.57 -10.62
C LYS A 111 14.98 -6.62 -11.76
N TYR A 112 13.99 -5.74 -11.56
CA TYR A 112 13.59 -4.71 -12.51
C TYR A 112 13.73 -3.33 -11.89
N GLN A 113 13.97 -2.34 -12.73
CA GLN A 113 13.77 -0.93 -12.42
C GLN A 113 12.83 -0.34 -13.44
N TYR A 114 11.73 0.22 -12.97
CA TYR A 114 10.74 0.87 -13.82
C TYR A 114 10.41 2.24 -13.24
N GLY A 115 10.47 3.27 -14.08
CA GLY A 115 10.12 4.62 -13.69
C GLY A 115 9.46 5.39 -14.81
N PHE A 116 8.73 6.43 -14.42
CA PHE A 116 8.15 7.39 -15.36
C PHE A 116 7.99 8.77 -14.72
N ALA A 117 7.93 9.77 -15.58
CA ALA A 117 7.61 11.15 -15.24
C ALA A 117 6.39 11.60 -16.03
N ALA A 118 5.45 12.25 -15.37
CA ALA A 118 4.19 12.68 -15.98
C ALA A 118 3.75 14.06 -15.48
N ASP A 119 3.14 14.83 -16.35
CA ASP A 119 2.32 15.97 -15.99
C ASP A 119 0.83 15.61 -16.02
N ARG A 120 -0.06 16.58 -15.82
CA ARG A 120 -1.51 16.36 -15.85
C ARG A 120 -2.09 15.98 -17.21
N ARG A 121 -1.30 15.96 -18.26
CA ARG A 121 -1.73 15.73 -19.65
C ARG A 121 -1.11 14.52 -20.27
N MET A 122 0.17 14.25 -19.98
CA MET A 122 0.94 13.26 -20.70
C MET A 122 2.09 12.67 -19.89
N ILE A 123 2.63 11.57 -20.39
CA ILE A 123 3.86 10.96 -19.91
C ILE A 123 5.02 11.64 -20.62
N ILE A 124 5.97 12.19 -19.86
CA ILE A 124 7.13 12.92 -20.37
C ILE A 124 8.30 11.96 -20.55
N GLU A 125 8.55 11.12 -19.55
CA GLU A 125 9.63 10.12 -19.55
C GLU A 125 9.09 8.78 -19.07
N GLU A 126 9.66 7.69 -19.56
CA GLU A 126 9.36 6.34 -19.10
C GLU A 126 10.54 5.43 -19.42
N TYR A 127 10.89 4.52 -18.52
CA TYR A 127 11.95 3.55 -18.75
C TYR A 127 11.72 2.24 -18.01
N LEU A 128 12.29 1.19 -18.58
CA LEU A 128 12.30 -0.14 -17.98
C LEU A 128 13.67 -0.78 -18.20
N TYR A 129 14.27 -1.22 -17.10
CA TYR A 129 15.51 -2.00 -17.09
C TYR A 129 15.31 -3.33 -16.39
N VAL A 130 16.07 -4.34 -16.80
CA VAL A 130 16.19 -5.64 -16.12
C VAL A 130 17.64 -5.86 -15.70
N TYR A 131 17.85 -6.42 -14.52
CA TYR A 131 19.16 -6.79 -14.00
C TYR A 131 19.33 -8.30 -14.12
N GLU A 132 20.01 -8.75 -15.19
CA GLU A 132 20.40 -10.16 -15.37
C GLU A 132 21.70 -10.47 -14.59
N ALA A 133 22.47 -9.43 -14.30
CA ALA A 133 23.67 -9.42 -13.48
C ALA A 133 23.73 -8.10 -12.68
N SER A 134 24.92 -7.66 -12.29
CA SER A 134 25.09 -6.40 -11.54
C SER A 134 24.78 -5.13 -12.34
N LYS A 135 24.74 -5.20 -13.67
CA LYS A 135 24.45 -4.03 -14.53
C LYS A 135 23.05 -4.10 -15.10
N PRO A 136 22.32 -2.95 -15.16
CA PRO A 136 21.02 -2.89 -15.79
C PRO A 136 21.14 -3.07 -17.31
N THR A 137 20.25 -3.88 -17.87
CA THR A 137 20.04 -4.01 -19.31
C THR A 137 18.76 -3.28 -19.67
N LYS A 138 18.85 -2.34 -20.61
CA LYS A 138 17.71 -1.58 -21.08
C LYS A 138 16.73 -2.49 -21.82
N ILE A 139 15.43 -2.37 -21.44
CA ILE A 139 14.32 -2.92 -22.22
C ILE A 139 13.78 -1.82 -23.13
N PHE A 140 13.48 -0.65 -22.58
CA PHE A 140 13.14 0.56 -23.33
C PHE A 140 13.40 1.82 -22.51
N GLU A 141 13.53 2.94 -23.23
CA GLU A 141 13.45 4.29 -22.70
C GLU A 141 12.56 5.14 -23.62
N ARG A 142 11.82 6.06 -23.03
CA ARG A 142 11.01 7.06 -23.70
C ARG A 142 11.32 8.42 -23.13
N GLN A 143 11.63 9.37 -24.01
CA GLN A 143 11.91 10.76 -23.67
C GLN A 143 11.04 11.67 -24.51
N ASP A 144 10.82 12.90 -24.04
CA ASP A 144 10.07 13.92 -24.76
C ASP A 144 8.79 13.38 -25.42
N MET A 145 8.00 12.61 -24.66
CA MET A 145 6.70 12.06 -25.04
C MET A 145 6.74 10.96 -26.12
N ASN A 146 7.51 11.08 -27.19
CA ASN A 146 7.46 10.18 -28.34
C ASN A 146 8.84 9.73 -28.83
N GLN A 147 9.92 10.12 -28.16
CA GLN A 147 11.28 9.67 -28.52
C GLN A 147 11.61 8.38 -27.79
N TYR A 148 11.52 7.26 -28.49
CA TYR A 148 11.82 5.95 -27.94
C TYR A 148 13.24 5.51 -28.25
N SER A 149 13.87 4.83 -27.30
CA SER A 149 15.18 4.19 -27.46
C SER A 149 15.07 2.72 -27.05
N PHE A 150 15.32 1.83 -27.99
CA PHE A 150 15.21 0.38 -27.84
C PHE A 150 16.55 -0.32 -28.09
N PRO A 151 16.76 -1.55 -27.56
CA PRO A 151 17.87 -2.39 -27.99
C PRO A 151 17.80 -2.67 -29.50
N ALA A 152 18.95 -2.62 -30.19
CA ALA A 152 19.04 -2.71 -31.65
C ALA A 152 18.40 -4.00 -32.24
N ASP A 153 18.52 -5.11 -31.52
CA ASP A 153 17.95 -6.40 -31.92
C ASP A 153 16.41 -6.46 -31.82
N LYS A 154 15.77 -5.52 -31.08
CA LYS A 154 14.33 -5.47 -30.81
C LYS A 154 13.66 -4.23 -31.38
N GLU A 155 14.44 -3.28 -31.90
CA GLU A 155 13.99 -1.95 -32.29
C GLU A 155 12.80 -2.00 -33.26
N LYS A 156 12.86 -2.81 -34.31
CA LYS A 156 11.78 -2.92 -35.29
C LYS A 156 10.44 -3.33 -34.63
N ARG A 157 10.47 -4.38 -33.81
CA ARG A 157 9.28 -4.87 -33.13
C ARG A 157 8.74 -3.89 -32.11
N PHE A 158 9.61 -3.24 -31.36
CA PHE A 158 9.19 -2.26 -30.33
C PHE A 158 8.64 -0.97 -30.95
N ASN A 159 9.13 -0.55 -32.10
CA ASN A 159 8.55 0.56 -32.84
C ASN A 159 7.09 0.28 -33.26
N GLU A 160 6.75 -0.96 -33.63
CA GLU A 160 5.36 -1.37 -33.92
C GLU A 160 4.42 -1.21 -32.71
N TYR A 161 4.93 -1.38 -31.49
CA TYR A 161 4.17 -1.11 -30.27
C TYR A 161 4.12 0.38 -29.94
N ALA A 162 5.22 1.12 -30.17
CA ALA A 162 5.30 2.55 -29.92
C ALA A 162 4.32 3.33 -30.82
N GLU A 163 4.11 2.92 -32.07
CA GLU A 163 3.11 3.52 -32.98
C GLU A 163 1.67 3.41 -32.46
N LYS A 164 1.38 2.45 -31.54
CA LYS A 164 0.08 2.24 -30.92
C LYS A 164 -0.08 2.98 -29.60
N ASN A 165 1.02 3.50 -29.06
CA ASN A 165 1.00 4.22 -27.80
C ASN A 165 0.60 5.68 -28.01
N THR A 166 -0.13 6.24 -27.06
CA THR A 166 -0.52 7.66 -27.07
C THR A 166 0.27 8.43 -26.00
N PRO A 167 0.42 9.76 -26.13
CA PRO A 167 1.21 10.54 -25.18
C PRO A 167 0.80 10.40 -23.72
N ASN A 168 -0.47 10.14 -23.45
CA ASN A 168 -1.06 10.01 -22.10
C ASN A 168 -1.12 8.56 -21.60
N LYS A 169 -0.52 7.61 -22.32
CA LYS A 169 -0.42 6.20 -21.93
C LYS A 169 1.02 5.81 -21.62
N LEU A 170 1.19 4.88 -20.69
CA LEU A 170 2.47 4.26 -20.39
C LEU A 170 2.76 3.15 -21.41
N PHE A 171 3.96 3.17 -21.97
CA PHE A 171 4.39 2.18 -22.96
C PHE A 171 4.46 0.76 -22.39
N LEU A 172 4.83 0.63 -21.10
CA LEU A 172 4.77 -0.66 -20.39
C LEU A 172 3.41 -1.34 -20.54
N ALA A 173 2.33 -0.61 -20.29
CA ALA A 173 0.97 -1.15 -20.38
C ALA A 173 0.57 -1.42 -21.82
N THR A 174 0.82 -0.47 -22.74
CA THR A 174 0.48 -0.61 -24.17
C THR A 174 1.24 -1.80 -24.79
N ALA A 175 2.54 -1.90 -24.61
CA ALA A 175 3.31 -3.01 -25.16
C ALA A 175 2.85 -4.37 -24.61
N THR A 176 2.50 -4.43 -23.31
CA THR A 176 1.99 -5.64 -22.68
C THR A 176 0.64 -6.07 -23.24
N SER A 177 -0.29 -5.12 -23.47
CA SER A 177 -1.60 -5.43 -24.08
C SER A 177 -1.48 -5.94 -25.51
N TRP A 178 -0.37 -5.63 -26.20
CA TRP A 178 0.00 -6.19 -27.51
C TRP A 178 0.93 -7.41 -27.41
N ASN A 179 0.93 -8.11 -26.26
CA ASN A 179 1.68 -9.35 -26.02
C ASN A 179 3.21 -9.23 -26.11
N CYS A 180 3.79 -8.09 -25.75
CA CYS A 180 5.24 -7.96 -25.64
C CYS A 180 5.75 -8.79 -24.45
N ALA A 181 6.60 -9.77 -24.72
CA ALA A 181 7.08 -10.70 -23.69
C ALA A 181 7.94 -10.02 -22.62
N GLU A 182 8.75 -9.02 -23.01
CA GLU A 182 9.69 -8.33 -22.13
C GLU A 182 9.00 -7.38 -21.14
N THR A 183 7.81 -6.89 -21.48
CA THR A 183 7.05 -5.99 -20.60
C THR A 183 6.04 -6.72 -19.72
N LYS A 184 5.73 -7.99 -20.06
CA LYS A 184 4.69 -8.77 -19.37
C LYS A 184 5.00 -9.00 -17.89
N GLU A 185 6.18 -9.53 -17.55
CA GLU A 185 6.54 -9.83 -16.15
C GLU A 185 6.56 -8.56 -15.29
N PRO A 186 7.24 -7.45 -15.66
CA PRO A 186 7.21 -6.24 -14.87
C PRO A 186 5.81 -5.61 -14.77
N TYR A 187 4.97 -5.66 -15.81
CA TYR A 187 3.58 -5.22 -15.71
C TYR A 187 2.76 -6.07 -14.73
N MET A 188 2.92 -7.40 -14.79
CA MET A 188 2.19 -8.32 -13.90
C MET A 188 2.55 -8.11 -12.42
N TRP A 189 3.78 -7.68 -12.10
CA TRP A 189 4.12 -7.29 -10.74
C TRP A 189 3.24 -6.15 -10.23
N PHE A 190 3.04 -5.10 -11.05
CA PHE A 190 2.12 -4.01 -10.69
C PHE A 190 0.65 -4.45 -10.67
N ALA A 191 0.27 -5.40 -11.52
CA ALA A 191 -1.11 -5.88 -11.59
C ALA A 191 -1.50 -6.75 -10.39
N GLU A 192 -0.58 -7.58 -9.85
CA GLU A 192 -0.91 -8.65 -8.93
C GLU A 192 -0.16 -8.60 -7.58
N ALA A 193 1.08 -8.09 -7.58
CA ALA A 193 2.02 -8.28 -6.47
C ALA A 193 2.19 -7.07 -5.54
N ILE A 194 1.55 -5.94 -5.79
CA ILE A 194 1.62 -4.74 -4.95
C ILE A 194 0.27 -4.04 -4.90
N ASP A 195 -0.21 -3.68 -3.71
CA ASP A 195 -1.44 -2.89 -3.54
C ASP A 195 -1.31 -1.90 -2.38
N VAL A 196 -2.04 -0.79 -2.51
CA VAL A 196 -2.18 0.24 -1.47
C VAL A 196 -3.62 0.26 -1.01
N TYR A 197 -3.83 0.29 0.29
CA TYR A 197 -5.14 0.22 0.92
C TYR A 197 -5.34 1.34 1.94
N ASP A 198 -6.50 1.98 1.90
CA ASP A 198 -7.12 2.65 3.02
C ASP A 198 -8.16 1.74 3.69
N PHE A 199 -8.83 2.22 4.73
CA PHE A 199 -9.82 1.41 5.48
C PHE A 199 -10.98 0.92 4.60
N GLU A 200 -11.52 1.77 3.72
CA GLU A 200 -12.64 1.40 2.84
C GLU A 200 -12.22 0.35 1.80
N GLN A 201 -11.00 0.47 1.30
CA GLN A 201 -10.43 -0.51 0.37
C GLN A 201 -10.13 -1.84 1.06
N ILE A 202 -9.65 -1.85 2.32
CA ILE A 202 -9.48 -3.08 3.12
C ILE A 202 -10.82 -3.79 3.27
N ARG A 203 -11.88 -3.03 3.59
CA ARG A 203 -13.24 -3.59 3.74
C ARG A 203 -13.76 -4.18 2.43
N SER A 204 -13.65 -3.43 1.33
CA SER A 204 -14.12 -3.86 0.01
C SER A 204 -13.38 -5.11 -0.48
N GLU A 205 -12.06 -5.10 -0.41
CA GLU A 205 -11.22 -6.23 -0.84
C GLU A 205 -11.41 -7.43 0.09
N GLY A 206 -11.43 -7.19 1.39
CA GLY A 206 -11.67 -8.23 2.41
C GLY A 206 -13.01 -8.95 2.22
N LEU A 207 -14.07 -8.23 1.82
CA LEU A 207 -15.36 -8.83 1.47
C LEU A 207 -15.22 -9.85 0.33
N GLY A 208 -14.54 -9.48 -0.77
CA GLY A 208 -14.31 -10.38 -1.89
C GLY A 208 -13.48 -11.60 -1.48
N ILE A 209 -12.43 -11.40 -0.71
CA ILE A 209 -11.58 -12.50 -0.21
C ILE A 209 -12.36 -13.46 0.68
N ILE A 210 -13.24 -12.96 1.57
CA ILE A 210 -14.04 -13.79 2.47
C ILE A 210 -15.15 -14.53 1.71
N GLU A 211 -15.73 -13.93 0.66
CA GLU A 211 -16.70 -14.60 -0.21
C GLU A 211 -16.10 -15.85 -0.87
N GLU A 212 -14.86 -15.75 -1.33
CA GLU A 212 -14.13 -16.84 -1.97
C GLU A 212 -13.35 -17.74 -0.99
N ALA A 213 -13.45 -17.48 0.34
CA ALA A 213 -12.63 -18.11 1.34
C ALA A 213 -12.81 -19.63 1.36
N ASP A 214 -11.71 -20.35 1.27
CA ASP A 214 -11.65 -21.77 1.55
C ASP A 214 -11.72 -22.07 3.06
N GLN A 215 -11.70 -23.34 3.41
CA GLN A 215 -11.78 -23.77 4.81
C GLN A 215 -10.56 -23.29 5.63
N GLY A 216 -9.36 -23.28 5.02
CA GLY A 216 -8.13 -22.85 5.69
C GLY A 216 -8.15 -21.37 6.08
N LEU A 217 -8.62 -20.50 5.17
CA LEU A 217 -8.78 -19.08 5.46
C LEU A 217 -9.85 -18.83 6.53
N LYS A 218 -10.97 -19.53 6.46
CA LYS A 218 -12.03 -19.45 7.49
C LYS A 218 -11.53 -19.82 8.88
N GLU A 219 -10.77 -20.91 8.98
CA GLU A 219 -10.20 -21.37 10.26
C GLU A 219 -9.14 -20.37 10.78
N PHE A 220 -8.28 -19.84 9.90
CA PHE A 220 -7.30 -18.83 10.26
C PHE A 220 -7.97 -17.55 10.78
N LEU A 221 -8.98 -17.05 10.07
CA LEU A 221 -9.77 -15.87 10.48
C LEU A 221 -10.40 -16.08 11.85
N LEU A 222 -11.12 -17.20 12.06
CA LEU A 222 -11.75 -17.52 13.33
C LEU A 222 -10.75 -17.67 14.48
N LYS A 223 -9.61 -18.31 14.22
CA LYS A 223 -8.54 -18.43 15.21
C LYS A 223 -8.04 -17.06 15.62
N THR A 224 -7.73 -16.21 14.66
CA THR A 224 -7.22 -14.85 14.93
C THR A 224 -8.23 -14.02 15.73
N LEU A 225 -9.51 -14.05 15.35
CA LEU A 225 -10.57 -13.33 16.09
C LEU A 225 -10.70 -13.82 17.54
N LYS A 226 -10.61 -15.14 17.79
CA LYS A 226 -10.61 -15.70 19.14
C LYS A 226 -9.40 -15.29 19.96
N ASP A 227 -8.21 -15.35 19.35
CA ASP A 227 -6.94 -15.03 20.00
C ASP A 227 -6.78 -13.52 20.24
N SER A 228 -7.61 -12.69 19.60
CA SER A 228 -7.60 -11.22 19.71
C SER A 228 -8.56 -10.64 20.75
N ASP A 229 -9.13 -11.47 21.62
CA ASP A 229 -10.03 -11.08 22.75
C ASP A 229 -11.35 -10.39 22.33
N PHE A 230 -11.81 -10.60 21.10
CA PHE A 230 -13.11 -10.08 20.65
C PHE A 230 -14.32 -10.92 21.09
N ASN A 231 -14.10 -12.02 21.81
CA ASN A 231 -15.14 -12.98 22.19
C ASN A 231 -15.99 -13.49 21.01
N ILE A 232 -15.44 -13.47 19.79
CA ILE A 232 -16.08 -13.97 18.58
C ILE A 232 -15.73 -15.44 18.44
N THR A 233 -16.74 -16.31 18.48
CA THR A 233 -16.58 -17.77 18.40
C THR A 233 -16.92 -18.33 17.02
N GLY A 234 -17.54 -17.52 16.17
CA GLY A 234 -17.93 -17.86 14.82
C GLY A 234 -18.46 -16.63 14.09
N TYR A 235 -18.71 -16.78 12.81
CA TYR A 235 -19.42 -15.77 12.02
C TYR A 235 -20.32 -16.44 10.99
N THR A 236 -21.32 -15.71 10.52
CA THR A 236 -22.12 -16.06 9.35
C THR A 236 -21.81 -15.08 8.23
N PHE A 237 -21.75 -15.57 7.01
CA PHE A 237 -21.51 -14.76 5.81
C PHE A 237 -22.50 -15.20 4.74
N GLU A 238 -23.44 -14.33 4.42
CA GLU A 238 -24.49 -14.58 3.45
C GLU A 238 -24.38 -13.54 2.32
N VAL A 239 -24.41 -14.05 1.09
CA VAL A 239 -24.46 -13.20 -0.12
C VAL A 239 -25.91 -13.18 -0.59
N MET A 240 -26.47 -11.98 -0.72
CA MET A 240 -27.84 -11.78 -1.17
C MET A 240 -27.83 -10.90 -2.43
N PRO A 241 -28.71 -11.15 -3.39
CA PRO A 241 -28.90 -10.24 -4.49
C PRO A 241 -29.47 -8.89 -3.98
N VAL A 242 -29.05 -7.80 -4.61
CA VAL A 242 -29.66 -6.48 -4.32
C VAL A 242 -31.08 -6.47 -4.88
N ILE A 243 -32.08 -6.33 -3.99
CA ILE A 243 -33.48 -6.23 -4.36
C ILE A 243 -33.80 -4.74 -4.58
N VAL A 244 -34.26 -4.38 -5.78
CA VAL A 244 -34.56 -2.99 -6.20
C VAL A 244 -35.59 -2.30 -5.28
N GLU A 245 -36.50 -3.08 -4.64
CA GLU A 245 -37.50 -2.58 -3.70
C GLU A 245 -36.91 -2.08 -2.38
N ASP A 246 -35.82 -2.69 -1.91
CA ASP A 246 -35.11 -2.27 -0.68
C ASP A 246 -34.42 -0.91 -0.85
N LEU A 247 -34.02 -0.57 -2.07
CA LEU A 247 -33.37 0.71 -2.37
C LEU A 247 -34.33 1.90 -2.24
N LYS A 248 -35.64 1.68 -2.44
CA LYS A 248 -36.66 2.73 -2.28
C LYS A 248 -36.94 3.08 -0.82
N GLN A 249 -36.72 2.15 0.09
CA GLN A 249 -36.97 2.34 1.52
C GLN A 249 -35.79 2.98 2.27
N SER A 250 -34.59 3.02 1.64
CA SER A 250 -33.36 3.48 2.29
C SER A 250 -33.19 5.01 2.34
N GLY A 251 -34.13 5.81 1.78
CA GLY A 251 -34.00 7.27 1.73
C GLY A 251 -32.88 7.80 0.82
N MET A 252 -32.36 6.94 -0.05
CA MET A 252 -31.24 7.23 -0.94
C MET A 252 -31.66 8.17 -2.07
N PRO A 253 -30.81 9.13 -2.52
CA PRO A 253 -31.10 9.98 -3.68
C PRO A 253 -31.41 9.16 -4.94
N ASP A 254 -32.43 9.56 -5.69
CA ASP A 254 -32.93 8.83 -6.87
C ASP A 254 -31.85 8.52 -7.91
N ALA A 255 -30.86 9.40 -8.10
CA ALA A 255 -29.76 9.20 -9.03
C ALA A 255 -28.86 8.02 -8.63
N ILE A 256 -28.61 7.83 -7.32
CA ILE A 256 -27.82 6.71 -6.79
C ILE A 256 -28.65 5.43 -6.84
N ALA A 257 -29.93 5.51 -6.48
CA ALA A 257 -30.85 4.38 -6.58
C ALA A 257 -30.98 3.86 -8.02
N GLU A 258 -30.98 4.76 -9.02
CA GLU A 258 -31.03 4.38 -10.44
C GLU A 258 -29.72 3.74 -10.94
N LEU A 259 -28.56 4.21 -10.49
CA LEU A 259 -27.24 3.60 -10.78
C LEU A 259 -27.17 2.17 -10.22
N LEU A 260 -27.56 1.98 -8.96
CA LEU A 260 -27.61 0.67 -8.31
C LEU A 260 -28.65 -0.26 -8.95
N ARG A 261 -29.75 0.28 -9.47
CA ARG A 261 -30.72 -0.50 -10.24
C ARG A 261 -30.13 -1.04 -11.55
N ARG A 262 -29.38 -0.24 -12.29
CA ARG A 262 -28.69 -0.69 -13.50
C ARG A 262 -27.71 -1.81 -13.19
N GLN A 263 -26.90 -1.64 -12.16
CA GLN A 263 -25.97 -2.69 -11.71
C GLN A 263 -26.69 -3.95 -11.23
N ALA A 264 -27.80 -3.83 -10.51
CA ALA A 264 -28.61 -4.97 -10.06
C ALA A 264 -29.32 -5.70 -11.22
N THR A 265 -29.74 -4.96 -12.27
CA THR A 265 -30.38 -5.56 -13.47
C THR A 265 -29.36 -6.29 -14.36
N GLU A 266 -28.09 -5.88 -14.30
CA GLU A 266 -26.99 -6.55 -14.99
C GLU A 266 -26.42 -7.75 -14.19
N GLY A 267 -26.99 -8.07 -13.01
CA GLY A 267 -26.63 -9.22 -12.18
C GLY A 267 -25.38 -9.00 -11.31
N GLU A 268 -24.86 -7.77 -11.24
CA GLU A 268 -23.63 -7.45 -10.52
C GLU A 268 -23.85 -6.91 -9.07
N GLY A 269 -25.08 -6.59 -8.69
CA GLY A 269 -25.39 -6.08 -7.36
C GLY A 269 -25.44 -7.17 -6.30
N LYS A 270 -24.42 -7.27 -5.44
CA LYS A 270 -24.38 -8.15 -4.28
C LYS A 270 -24.55 -7.34 -2.99
N ARG A 271 -25.32 -7.88 -2.05
CA ARG A 271 -25.42 -7.38 -0.68
C ARG A 271 -24.90 -8.45 0.26
N TYR A 272 -24.04 -8.05 1.17
CA TYR A 272 -23.45 -8.95 2.15
C TYR A 272 -24.12 -8.76 3.51
N LYS A 273 -24.49 -9.88 4.13
CA LYS A 273 -24.95 -9.92 5.52
C LYS A 273 -23.95 -10.74 6.32
N ILE A 274 -23.27 -10.06 7.24
CA ILE A 274 -22.25 -10.66 8.08
C ILE A 274 -22.67 -10.47 9.52
N ALA A 275 -22.64 -11.53 10.32
CA ALA A 275 -22.90 -11.46 11.75
C ALA A 275 -21.82 -12.24 12.53
N ALA A 276 -21.31 -11.62 13.59
CA ALA A 276 -20.39 -12.23 14.53
C ALA A 276 -21.19 -13.04 15.58
N ARG A 277 -20.70 -14.21 15.94
CA ARG A 277 -21.30 -15.07 16.96
C ARG A 277 -20.51 -14.99 18.25
N HIS A 278 -21.18 -14.64 19.31
CA HIS A 278 -20.64 -14.52 20.66
C HIS A 278 -21.18 -15.62 21.58
N VAL A 279 -20.40 -16.03 22.59
CA VAL A 279 -20.82 -16.91 23.65
C VAL A 279 -20.80 -16.15 24.95
N ILE A 280 -21.98 -15.86 25.48
CA ILE A 280 -22.16 -15.08 26.71
C ILE A 280 -22.61 -16.00 27.86
N LYS A 281 -21.94 -15.92 29.00
CA LYS A 281 -22.35 -16.59 30.23
C LYS A 281 -23.50 -15.83 30.85
N THR A 282 -24.65 -16.48 30.98
CA THR A 282 -25.84 -15.95 31.65
C THR A 282 -26.10 -16.72 32.94
N LYS A 283 -27.05 -16.26 33.78
CA LYS A 283 -27.48 -16.99 34.98
C LYS A 283 -28.06 -18.39 34.68
N ALA A 284 -28.55 -18.60 33.45
CA ALA A 284 -29.12 -19.86 32.96
C ALA A 284 -28.13 -20.74 32.18
N GLY A 285 -26.83 -20.39 32.16
CA GLY A 285 -25.78 -21.08 31.38
C GLY A 285 -25.24 -20.24 30.22
N SER A 286 -24.38 -20.84 29.38
CA SER A 286 -23.83 -20.19 28.19
C SER A 286 -24.88 -20.13 27.08
N ARG A 287 -25.02 -18.96 26.42
CA ARG A 287 -25.91 -18.75 25.28
C ARG A 287 -25.14 -18.13 24.12
N HIS A 288 -25.56 -18.47 22.89
CA HIS A 288 -25.05 -17.88 21.67
C HIS A 288 -25.89 -16.67 21.26
N PHE A 289 -25.25 -15.61 20.87
CA PHE A 289 -25.84 -14.40 20.30
C PHE A 289 -25.15 -14.07 18.98
N GLU A 290 -25.91 -13.59 18.02
CA GLU A 290 -25.41 -13.09 16.77
C GLU A 290 -25.60 -11.56 16.73
N LEU A 291 -24.53 -10.85 16.41
CA LEU A 291 -24.51 -9.40 16.27
C LEU A 291 -24.10 -9.08 14.84
N PRO A 292 -24.86 -8.24 14.10
CA PRO A 292 -24.41 -7.76 12.79
C PRO A 292 -23.03 -7.13 12.89
N LEU A 293 -22.14 -7.41 11.92
CA LEU A 293 -20.75 -6.93 11.97
C LEU A 293 -20.68 -5.40 12.03
N GLN A 294 -21.65 -4.68 11.43
CA GLN A 294 -21.73 -3.22 11.47
C GLN A 294 -22.08 -2.66 12.89
N GLU A 295 -22.57 -3.51 13.80
CA GLU A 295 -22.83 -3.15 15.20
C GLU A 295 -21.64 -3.46 16.11
N GLU A 296 -20.60 -4.11 15.58
CA GLU A 296 -19.33 -4.32 16.27
C GLU A 296 -18.49 -3.04 16.33
N SER A 297 -17.41 -3.07 17.10
CA SER A 297 -16.46 -1.96 17.11
C SER A 297 -15.76 -1.80 15.74
N SER A 298 -15.35 -0.58 15.40
CA SER A 298 -14.55 -0.34 14.19
C SER A 298 -13.27 -1.17 14.16
N GLY A 299 -12.63 -1.40 15.30
CA GLY A 299 -11.45 -2.26 15.41
C GLY A 299 -11.77 -3.74 15.10
N THR A 300 -12.94 -4.25 15.54
CA THR A 300 -13.39 -5.60 15.19
C THR A 300 -13.60 -5.75 13.69
N GLU A 301 -14.27 -4.77 13.06
CA GLU A 301 -14.53 -4.77 11.62
C GLU A 301 -13.21 -4.71 10.83
N GLN A 302 -12.30 -3.84 11.24
CA GLN A 302 -10.97 -3.68 10.61
C GLN A 302 -10.15 -4.97 10.67
N ILE A 303 -10.13 -5.65 11.82
CA ILE A 303 -9.45 -6.94 11.95
C ILE A 303 -10.14 -8.02 11.12
N PHE A 304 -11.45 -8.07 11.09
CA PHE A 304 -12.18 -9.07 10.34
C PHE A 304 -11.79 -9.06 8.85
N PHE A 305 -11.79 -7.89 8.22
CA PHE A 305 -11.40 -7.74 6.83
C PHE A 305 -9.88 -7.72 6.62
N GLY A 306 -9.15 -7.03 7.51
CA GLY A 306 -7.70 -6.87 7.39
C GLY A 306 -6.92 -8.19 7.51
N ILE A 307 -7.35 -9.09 8.40
CA ILE A 307 -6.70 -10.41 8.54
C ILE A 307 -6.91 -11.30 7.31
N ALA A 308 -8.09 -11.23 6.68
CA ALA A 308 -8.32 -11.93 5.42
C ALA A 308 -7.37 -11.43 4.31
N LEU A 309 -7.23 -10.10 4.21
CA LEU A 309 -6.30 -9.45 3.28
C LEU A 309 -4.83 -9.85 3.55
N ILE A 310 -4.39 -9.77 4.81
CA ILE A 310 -3.03 -10.12 5.23
C ILE A 310 -2.72 -11.59 4.91
N LYS A 311 -3.64 -12.49 5.23
CA LYS A 311 -3.48 -13.91 4.93
C LYS A 311 -3.33 -14.17 3.43
N ARG A 312 -4.17 -13.53 2.61
CA ARG A 312 -4.09 -13.62 1.15
C ARG A 312 -2.76 -13.06 0.62
N ALA A 313 -2.29 -11.94 1.17
CA ALA A 313 -0.99 -11.38 0.82
C ALA A 313 0.16 -12.34 1.11
N MET A 314 0.14 -13.00 2.27
CA MET A 314 1.14 -13.99 2.69
C MET A 314 1.12 -15.28 1.85
N GLU A 315 0.04 -15.54 1.13
CA GLU A 315 -0.07 -16.70 0.23
C GLU A 315 0.42 -16.41 -1.19
N SER A 316 0.56 -15.12 -1.55
CA SER A 316 0.82 -14.68 -2.93
C SER A 316 2.07 -13.80 -3.11
N GLU A 317 3.02 -13.78 -2.17
CA GLU A 317 4.24 -12.94 -2.23
C GLU A 317 3.92 -11.44 -2.44
N LYS A 318 2.85 -10.95 -1.84
CA LYS A 318 2.35 -9.60 -2.11
C LYS A 318 2.99 -8.55 -1.22
N THR A 319 3.28 -7.37 -1.77
CA THR A 319 3.59 -6.17 -1.01
C THR A 319 2.29 -5.42 -0.76
N ILE A 320 1.87 -5.32 0.50
CA ILE A 320 0.69 -4.53 0.90
C ILE A 320 1.11 -3.27 1.61
N ILE A 321 0.47 -2.18 1.24
CA ILE A 321 0.75 -0.85 1.74
C ILE A 321 -0.54 -0.33 2.38
N ILE A 322 -0.52 0.01 3.68
CA ILE A 322 -1.72 0.39 4.43
C ILE A 322 -1.52 1.75 5.07
N ASP A 323 -2.38 2.70 4.72
CA ASP A 323 -2.39 4.01 5.38
C ASP A 323 -3.14 3.90 6.72
N GLU A 324 -2.51 4.43 7.77
CA GLU A 324 -3.03 4.43 9.15
C GLU A 324 -3.45 3.05 9.69
N LEU A 325 -2.59 2.05 9.52
CA LEU A 325 -2.85 0.66 9.99
C LEU A 325 -3.28 0.57 11.47
N SER A 326 -2.81 1.50 12.30
CA SER A 326 -3.13 1.54 13.74
C SER A 326 -4.54 2.06 14.07
N ALA A 327 -5.25 2.66 13.13
CA ALA A 327 -6.55 3.28 13.39
C ALA A 327 -7.55 2.26 13.97
N GLY A 328 -8.07 2.54 15.16
CA GLY A 328 -9.04 1.66 15.82
C GLY A 328 -8.51 0.35 16.40
N LEU A 329 -7.20 0.03 16.25
CA LEU A 329 -6.61 -1.20 16.75
C LEU A 329 -5.90 -1.00 18.09
N HIS A 330 -6.04 -1.96 18.98
CA HIS A 330 -5.24 -2.00 20.20
C HIS A 330 -3.76 -2.26 19.85
N PRO A 331 -2.78 -1.57 20.49
CA PRO A 331 -1.35 -1.70 20.17
C PRO A 331 -0.82 -3.14 20.18
N LEU A 332 -1.27 -3.99 21.11
CA LEU A 332 -0.85 -5.40 21.16
C LEU A 332 -1.30 -6.19 19.91
N LEU A 333 -2.46 -5.85 19.37
CA LEU A 333 -2.97 -6.48 18.18
C LEU A 333 -2.18 -6.09 16.93
N LEU A 334 -1.83 -4.80 16.84
CA LEU A 334 -0.95 -4.32 15.78
C LEU A 334 0.43 -4.97 15.84
N GLN A 335 1.00 -5.12 17.03
CA GLN A 335 2.26 -5.87 17.22
C GLN A 335 2.14 -7.32 16.76
N ALA A 336 1.00 -7.98 17.03
CA ALA A 336 0.77 -9.35 16.56
C ALA A 336 0.71 -9.42 15.04
N ILE A 337 0.05 -8.46 14.38
CA ILE A 337 0.01 -8.36 12.91
C ILE A 337 1.42 -8.18 12.33
N ILE A 338 2.20 -7.26 12.88
CA ILE A 338 3.60 -7.02 12.44
C ILE A 338 4.43 -8.30 12.56
N LYS A 339 4.32 -9.01 13.70
CA LYS A 339 5.04 -10.27 13.93
C LYS A 339 4.66 -11.39 12.96
N MET A 340 3.43 -11.40 12.42
CA MET A 340 3.05 -12.36 11.38
C MET A 340 3.94 -12.26 10.14
N PHE A 341 4.40 -11.04 9.77
CA PHE A 341 5.30 -10.85 8.63
C PHE A 341 6.74 -11.32 8.92
N TYR A 342 7.15 -11.40 10.19
CA TYR A 342 8.44 -11.94 10.59
C TYR A 342 8.42 -13.46 10.74
N ASP A 343 7.25 -14.06 10.98
CA ASP A 343 7.10 -15.50 11.16
C ASP A 343 7.24 -16.25 9.83
N LYS A 344 8.30 -17.02 9.68
CA LYS A 344 8.61 -17.78 8.45
C LYS A 344 7.64 -18.94 8.18
N GLU A 345 6.91 -19.42 9.21
CA GLU A 345 5.88 -20.45 9.03
C GLU A 345 4.56 -19.86 8.52
N LEU A 346 4.25 -18.62 8.88
CA LEU A 346 3.08 -17.90 8.38
C LEU A 346 3.36 -17.20 7.05
N ASN A 347 4.46 -16.47 6.95
CA ASN A 347 4.86 -15.69 5.78
C ASN A 347 5.88 -16.45 4.90
N LYS A 348 5.47 -17.60 4.37
CA LYS A 348 6.34 -18.47 3.56
C LYS A 348 6.72 -17.88 2.21
N THR A 349 5.90 -16.97 1.70
CA THR A 349 6.10 -16.35 0.38
C THR A 349 6.91 -15.05 0.44
N ASN A 350 7.31 -14.61 1.64
CA ASN A 350 8.01 -13.34 1.86
C ASN A 350 7.16 -12.10 1.47
N ALA A 351 5.87 -12.11 1.80
CA ALA A 351 5.04 -10.92 1.67
C ALA A 351 5.61 -9.75 2.49
N GLN A 352 5.39 -8.52 2.01
CA GLN A 352 5.89 -7.31 2.64
C GLN A 352 4.73 -6.42 3.11
N LEU A 353 4.90 -5.77 4.26
CA LEU A 353 3.99 -4.79 4.83
C LEU A 353 4.67 -3.42 4.93
N ILE A 354 4.12 -2.42 4.28
CA ILE A 354 4.50 -1.02 4.45
C ILE A 354 3.28 -0.30 5.03
N PHE A 355 3.46 0.47 6.09
CA PHE A 355 2.33 1.16 6.68
C PHE A 355 2.70 2.50 7.29
N SER A 356 1.73 3.41 7.33
CA SER A 356 1.83 4.64 8.09
C SER A 356 1.13 4.49 9.45
N THR A 357 1.60 5.25 10.42
CA THR A 357 0.98 5.33 11.75
C THR A 357 1.36 6.62 12.45
N HIS A 358 0.49 7.06 13.36
CA HIS A 358 0.79 8.09 14.36
C HIS A 358 0.89 7.51 15.78
N ASP A 359 0.60 6.22 15.95
CA ASP A 359 0.70 5.54 17.24
C ASP A 359 2.14 5.13 17.54
N ILE A 360 2.73 5.79 18.51
CA ILE A 360 4.11 5.56 18.96
C ILE A 360 4.23 4.52 20.08
N SER A 361 3.12 3.94 20.54
CA SER A 361 3.12 3.02 21.67
C SER A 361 3.93 1.74 21.41
N PHE A 362 4.14 1.41 20.14
CA PHE A 362 4.93 0.26 19.69
C PHE A 362 6.23 0.66 18.96
N LEU A 363 6.60 1.94 18.96
CA LEU A 363 7.89 2.40 18.41
C LEU A 363 9.05 1.91 19.28
N SER A 364 9.65 0.77 18.91
CA SER A 364 10.66 0.06 19.70
C SER A 364 11.56 -0.78 18.81
N LEU A 365 12.86 -0.83 19.14
CA LEU A 365 13.84 -1.72 18.51
C LEU A 365 13.72 -3.19 18.96
N GLU A 366 12.76 -3.51 19.83
CA GLU A 366 12.36 -4.89 20.08
C GLU A 366 11.37 -5.43 19.05
N LEU A 367 10.64 -4.52 18.38
CA LEU A 367 9.64 -4.84 17.35
C LEU A 367 10.11 -4.54 15.95
N PHE A 368 11.05 -3.62 15.77
CA PHE A 368 11.59 -3.21 14.48
C PHE A 368 13.11 -3.21 14.49
N ARG A 369 13.69 -3.42 13.34
CA ARG A 369 15.04 -2.98 13.03
C ARG A 369 15.04 -1.46 12.81
N LYS A 370 16.15 -0.79 13.07
CA LYS A 370 16.23 0.67 12.86
C LYS A 370 16.04 1.08 11.40
N ASP A 371 16.45 0.24 10.44
CA ASP A 371 16.25 0.44 9.01
C ASP A 371 14.79 0.17 8.52
N GLN A 372 13.89 -0.32 9.40
CA GLN A 372 12.47 -0.47 9.16
C GLN A 372 11.64 0.75 9.61
N ILE A 373 12.23 1.66 10.38
CA ILE A 373 11.54 2.81 10.96
C ILE A 373 11.87 4.05 10.12
N TYR A 374 10.85 4.62 9.51
CA TYR A 374 10.91 5.85 8.73
C TYR A 374 10.17 6.98 9.45
N PHE A 375 10.68 8.19 9.29
CA PHE A 375 10.05 9.41 9.75
C PHE A 375 9.72 10.31 8.56
N MET A 376 8.47 10.79 8.53
CA MET A 376 8.02 11.81 7.59
C MET A 376 7.90 13.13 8.35
N GLU A 377 8.63 14.14 7.92
CA GLU A 377 8.64 15.47 8.52
C GLU A 377 8.27 16.52 7.49
N LYS A 378 7.50 17.52 7.91
CA LYS A 378 7.14 18.65 7.05
C LYS A 378 7.72 19.94 7.59
N ASP A 379 8.49 20.62 6.76
CA ASP A 379 8.86 22.02 7.03
C ASP A 379 7.66 22.92 6.74
N ASN A 380 7.04 23.43 7.80
CA ASN A 380 5.84 24.26 7.69
C ASN A 380 6.13 25.65 7.07
N SER A 381 7.39 26.10 7.02
CA SER A 381 7.76 27.40 6.44
C SER A 381 7.72 27.38 4.91
N VAL A 382 8.06 26.23 4.30
CA VAL A 382 8.10 26.05 2.85
C VAL A 382 7.11 24.98 2.37
N GLY A 383 6.48 24.25 3.30
CA GLY A 383 5.46 23.25 3.00
C GLY A 383 5.98 21.93 2.44
N THR A 384 7.32 21.70 2.44
CA THR A 384 7.93 20.49 1.91
C THR A 384 7.98 19.36 2.92
N SER A 385 7.69 18.13 2.46
CA SER A 385 7.83 16.91 3.27
C SER A 385 9.09 16.15 2.86
N THR A 386 9.82 15.65 3.87
CA THR A 386 11.01 14.83 3.73
C THR A 386 10.82 13.48 4.42
N LEU A 387 11.42 12.43 3.88
CA LEU A 387 11.43 11.08 4.45
C LEU A 387 12.87 10.67 4.78
N TYR A 388 13.08 10.13 5.98
CA TYR A 388 14.38 9.61 6.41
C TYR A 388 14.20 8.43 7.37
N SER A 389 15.23 7.58 7.46
CA SER A 389 15.22 6.39 8.32
C SER A 389 15.77 6.71 9.71
N LEU A 390 15.35 5.95 10.73
CA LEU A 390 15.99 5.96 12.03
C LEU A 390 17.47 5.52 11.95
N ASP A 391 17.82 4.75 10.93
CA ASP A 391 19.19 4.31 10.68
C ASP A 391 20.12 5.43 10.19
N ASP A 392 19.58 6.53 9.65
CA ASP A 392 20.35 7.69 9.17
C ASP A 392 20.94 8.55 10.31
N PHE A 393 20.52 8.32 11.57
CA PHE A 393 20.96 9.14 12.69
C PHE A 393 22.33 8.73 13.23
N SER A 394 23.14 9.76 13.61
CA SER A 394 24.43 9.59 14.27
C SER A 394 24.46 10.35 15.62
N PRO A 395 24.77 9.70 16.76
CA PRO A 395 25.02 8.26 16.86
C PRO A 395 23.76 7.42 16.59
N SER A 396 23.98 6.27 15.94
CA SER A 396 22.87 5.36 15.61
C SER A 396 22.27 4.77 16.89
N PRO A 397 20.95 4.72 17.04
CA PRO A 397 20.30 4.13 18.20
C PRO A 397 20.56 2.61 18.26
N VAL A 398 20.68 2.12 19.49
CA VAL A 398 20.90 0.69 19.79
C VAL A 398 19.69 0.11 20.53
N ARG A 399 19.54 -1.21 20.54
CA ARG A 399 18.38 -1.94 21.07
C ARG A 399 17.96 -1.53 22.50
N LYS A 400 18.89 -1.14 23.36
CA LYS A 400 18.62 -0.68 24.72
C LYS A 400 18.07 0.74 24.81
N ASP A 401 18.12 1.52 23.72
CA ASP A 401 17.65 2.90 23.70
C ASP A 401 16.13 2.92 23.68
N ASN A 402 15.54 3.83 24.47
CA ASN A 402 14.12 4.08 24.40
C ASN A 402 13.83 5.02 23.22
N VAL A 403 13.64 4.43 22.03
CA VAL A 403 13.40 5.18 20.78
C VAL A 403 12.14 6.01 20.88
N ARG A 404 11.08 5.50 21.51
CA ARG A 404 9.82 6.22 21.69
C ARG A 404 10.01 7.50 22.50
N ASP A 405 10.67 7.43 23.66
CA ASP A 405 10.88 8.60 24.51
C ASP A 405 11.85 9.60 23.85
N SER A 406 12.87 9.11 23.14
CA SER A 406 13.76 9.95 22.35
C SER A 406 13.01 10.68 21.20
N TYR A 407 12.07 10.01 20.54
CA TYR A 407 11.20 10.62 19.52
C TYR A 407 10.31 11.71 20.14
N LEU A 408 9.66 11.45 21.28
CA LEU A 408 8.84 12.44 21.99
C LEU A 408 9.63 13.67 22.45
N GLN A 409 10.93 13.50 22.73
CA GLN A 409 11.84 14.61 23.05
C GLN A 409 12.32 15.38 21.80
N GLY A 410 11.88 14.99 20.61
CA GLY A 410 12.26 15.62 19.35
C GLY A 410 13.64 15.24 18.81
N ARG A 411 14.31 14.22 19.39
CA ARG A 411 15.68 13.82 18.97
C ARG A 411 15.73 13.36 17.51
N TYR A 412 14.63 12.80 17.01
CA TYR A 412 14.54 12.29 15.63
C TYR A 412 13.68 13.19 14.72
N GLY A 413 13.32 14.41 15.14
CA GLY A 413 12.41 15.26 14.36
C GLY A 413 11.00 14.67 14.22
N ALA A 414 10.29 15.07 13.19
CA ALA A 414 8.98 14.57 12.78
C ALA A 414 7.88 14.62 13.86
N ILE A 415 8.09 15.41 14.93
CA ILE A 415 7.11 15.64 16.00
C ILE A 415 6.23 16.87 15.71
N PRO A 416 4.99 16.92 16.21
CA PRO A 416 4.17 18.11 16.08
C PRO A 416 4.74 19.28 16.92
N ILE A 417 4.86 20.45 16.32
CA ILE A 417 5.16 21.71 17.04
C ILE A 417 3.83 22.27 17.52
N ILE A 418 3.54 22.12 18.83
CA ILE A 418 2.28 22.58 19.43
C ILE A 418 2.55 23.88 20.17
N SER A 419 2.03 25.02 19.64
CA SER A 419 2.04 26.34 20.30
C SER A 419 0.61 26.66 20.76
N LEU A 420 0.09 25.91 21.71
CA LEU A 420 -1.13 26.29 22.42
C LEU A 420 -0.68 27.33 23.46
N GLY A 421 -1.15 28.60 23.32
CA GLY A 421 -0.75 29.69 24.21
C GLY A 421 -0.89 29.31 25.67
N GLU A 422 -0.08 29.95 26.55
CA GLU A 422 0.06 29.72 28.01
C GLU A 422 -1.27 29.72 28.81
N THR A 423 -2.39 29.96 28.17
CA THR A 423 -3.72 30.11 28.77
C THR A 423 -4.55 28.81 28.84
N ILE A 424 -4.04 27.68 28.37
CA ILE A 424 -4.83 26.43 28.27
C ILE A 424 -4.36 25.35 29.25
N TRP A 425 -3.25 25.56 30.00
CA TRP A 425 -2.74 24.62 31.03
C TRP A 425 -2.51 25.33 32.35
#